data_dff847f5a4a4a27db69efabeeac8bea3
#
_entry.id   dff847f5a4a4a27db69efabeeac8bea3
#
_cell.length_a   1.000
_cell.length_b   1.000
_cell.length_c   1.000
_cell.angle_alpha   90.00
_cell.angle_beta   90.00
_cell.angle_gamma   90.00
#
_symmetry.space_group_name_H-M   'P 1'
#
loop_
_entity.id
_entity.type
_entity.pdbx_description
1 polymer ?
#
loop_
_entity_poly.entity_id
_entity_poly.type
_entity_poly.pdbx_seq_one_letter_code
_entity_poly.pdbx_strand_id
1 'polypeptide(L)'
;MIEANFNNEALLNRICEVYGFTQKIQLANHFKIAASSLQNRYTRGNMSYDFAVHCALETGVSLKWLMTGEGDKNLSVDAPASSIELSLFELSEGELVNIGTLLFDHQFFAKHPKRGCCVKSDNSTYVIEQESSLSDGLWLVDIEGAISLRELTVLPGKRLHVAGGKVPFECGIDDIKSLGRVVGIYSEVN
;
A
#
# COMPACT_ATOMS: atom_id res chain seq x y z
N MET A 1 -21.27 20.83 -1.60
CA MET A 1 -22.34 20.58 -0.60
C MET A 1 -22.87 19.18 -0.88
N ILE A 2 -22.74 18.25 0.05
CA ILE A 2 -23.26 16.89 -0.12
C ILE A 2 -24.73 16.97 0.26
N GLU A 3 -25.62 17.07 -0.71
CA GLU A 3 -27.06 16.85 -0.51
C GLU A 3 -27.30 15.33 -0.39
N ALA A 4 -26.81 14.74 0.69
CA ALA A 4 -27.14 13.37 1.01
C ALA A 4 -28.49 13.40 1.77
N ASN A 5 -29.50 12.76 1.21
CA ASN A 5 -30.78 12.55 1.86
C ASN A 5 -30.61 11.53 3.00
N PHE A 6 -30.11 12.01 4.14
CA PHE A 6 -29.82 11.16 5.30
C PHE A 6 -31.15 10.64 5.89
N ASN A 7 -31.30 9.31 5.93
CA ASN A 7 -32.44 8.63 6.48
C ASN A 7 -32.03 7.82 7.72
N ASN A 8 -32.54 8.22 8.90
CA ASN A 8 -32.21 7.58 10.17
C ASN A 8 -32.67 6.11 10.24
N GLU A 9 -33.79 5.78 9.66
CA GLU A 9 -34.26 4.37 9.61
C GLU A 9 -33.31 3.51 8.77
N ALA A 10 -32.90 4.00 7.62
CA ALA A 10 -31.92 3.31 6.76
C ALA A 10 -30.56 3.15 7.47
N LEU A 11 -30.10 4.18 8.19
CA LEU A 11 -28.90 4.11 9.01
C LEU A 11 -29.01 3.00 10.08
N LEU A 12 -30.06 3.00 10.88
CA LEU A 12 -30.26 2.01 11.94
C LEU A 12 -30.37 0.58 11.40
N ASN A 13 -30.99 0.41 10.22
CA ASN A 13 -31.08 -0.88 9.57
C ASN A 13 -29.70 -1.37 9.07
N ARG A 14 -28.85 -0.47 8.52
CA ARG A 14 -27.47 -0.83 8.14
C ARG A 14 -26.61 -1.17 9.37
N ILE A 15 -26.80 -0.49 10.48
CA ILE A 15 -26.13 -0.84 11.74
C ILE A 15 -26.54 -2.25 12.19
N CYS A 16 -27.85 -2.59 12.13
CA CYS A 16 -28.32 -3.95 12.42
C CYS A 16 -27.67 -4.98 11.47
N GLU A 17 -27.56 -4.66 10.19
CA GLU A 17 -26.89 -5.52 9.21
C GLU A 17 -25.42 -5.79 9.56
N VAL A 18 -24.68 -4.74 9.97
CA VAL A 18 -23.26 -4.85 10.35
C VAL A 18 -23.07 -5.78 11.54
N TYR A 19 -23.90 -5.65 12.56
CA TYR A 19 -23.86 -6.51 13.76
C TYR A 19 -24.54 -7.89 13.56
N GLY A 20 -25.16 -8.15 12.41
CA GLY A 20 -25.90 -9.39 12.16
C GLY A 20 -27.19 -9.50 12.99
N PHE A 21 -27.77 -8.37 13.42
CA PHE A 21 -29.00 -8.36 14.20
C PHE A 21 -30.22 -8.56 13.30
N THR A 22 -31.07 -9.52 13.66
CA THR A 22 -32.31 -9.84 12.95
C THR A 22 -33.54 -9.14 13.58
N GLN A 23 -33.40 -8.65 14.80
CA GLN A 23 -34.47 -8.00 15.55
C GLN A 23 -34.00 -6.66 16.13
N LYS A 24 -34.82 -5.63 16.07
CA LYS A 24 -34.51 -4.29 16.60
C LYS A 24 -34.18 -4.30 18.09
N ILE A 25 -34.73 -5.23 18.87
CA ILE A 25 -34.44 -5.35 20.29
C ILE A 25 -32.96 -5.68 20.57
N GLN A 26 -32.30 -6.40 19.66
CA GLN A 26 -30.88 -6.71 19.79
C GLN A 26 -30.03 -5.45 19.71
N LEU A 27 -30.41 -4.50 18.84
CA LEU A 27 -29.77 -3.20 18.74
C LEU A 27 -29.97 -2.37 20.02
N ALA A 28 -31.19 -2.37 20.60
CA ALA A 28 -31.44 -1.68 21.86
C ALA A 28 -30.61 -2.25 23.01
N ASN A 29 -30.50 -3.57 23.10
CA ASN A 29 -29.70 -4.26 24.10
C ASN A 29 -28.20 -3.96 23.94
N HIS A 30 -27.68 -3.99 22.69
CA HIS A 30 -26.28 -3.70 22.40
C HIS A 30 -25.88 -2.28 22.85
N PHE A 31 -26.69 -1.29 22.53
CA PHE A 31 -26.48 0.08 22.96
C PHE A 31 -27.00 0.41 24.37
N LYS A 32 -27.45 -0.59 25.12
CA LYS A 32 -27.96 -0.47 26.50
C LYS A 32 -29.01 0.62 26.67
N ILE A 33 -29.93 0.73 25.72
CA ILE A 33 -31.08 1.65 25.76
C ILE A 33 -32.40 0.89 25.85
N ALA A 34 -33.44 1.56 26.35
CA ALA A 34 -34.79 1.00 26.36
C ALA A 34 -35.33 0.82 24.93
N ALA A 35 -36.11 -0.24 24.70
CA ALA A 35 -36.74 -0.48 23.41
C ALA A 35 -37.62 0.71 22.93
N SER A 36 -38.30 1.40 23.87
CA SER A 36 -39.06 2.61 23.59
C SER A 36 -38.18 3.77 23.09
N SER A 37 -36.96 3.89 23.65
CA SER A 37 -35.99 4.90 23.19
C SER A 37 -35.52 4.62 21.77
N LEU A 38 -35.25 3.35 21.45
CA LEU A 38 -34.91 2.95 20.08
C LEU A 38 -36.09 3.21 19.12
N GLN A 39 -37.32 2.84 19.50
CA GLN A 39 -38.51 3.09 18.72
C GLN A 39 -38.68 4.59 18.41
N ASN A 40 -38.43 5.43 19.40
CA ASN A 40 -38.45 6.90 19.21
C ASN A 40 -37.40 7.40 18.20
N ARG A 41 -36.21 6.75 18.16
CA ARG A 41 -35.17 7.06 17.16
C ARG A 41 -35.64 6.71 15.73
N TYR A 42 -36.33 5.58 15.55
CA TYR A 42 -36.93 5.19 14.28
C TYR A 42 -38.02 6.16 13.81
N THR A 43 -38.85 6.70 14.74
CA THR A 43 -40.04 7.49 14.39
C THR A 43 -39.79 8.98 14.29
N ARG A 44 -38.85 9.54 15.09
CA ARG A 44 -38.63 11.00 15.17
C ARG A 44 -37.69 11.52 14.07
N GLY A 45 -37.06 10.68 13.30
CA GLY A 45 -36.21 11.08 12.17
C GLY A 45 -34.89 11.79 12.54
N ASN A 46 -34.60 11.97 13.84
CA ASN A 46 -33.32 12.55 14.27
C ASN A 46 -32.22 11.54 14.03
N MET A 47 -31.14 11.97 13.36
CA MET A 47 -30.04 11.11 13.01
C MET A 47 -29.34 10.54 14.25
N SER A 48 -29.15 9.22 14.27
CA SER A 48 -28.46 8.49 15.34
C SER A 48 -26.94 8.44 15.08
N TYR A 49 -26.31 9.63 15.01
CA TYR A 49 -24.87 9.77 14.76
C TYR A 49 -24.03 9.05 15.82
N ASP A 50 -24.47 9.05 17.06
CA ASP A 50 -23.84 8.33 18.18
C ASP A 50 -23.72 6.83 17.88
N PHE A 51 -24.79 6.21 17.36
CA PHE A 51 -24.79 4.81 16.96
C PHE A 51 -23.92 4.54 15.73
N ALA A 52 -23.96 5.45 14.76
CA ALA A 52 -23.14 5.33 13.56
C ALA A 52 -21.64 5.38 13.88
N VAL A 53 -21.22 6.35 14.70
CA VAL A 53 -19.82 6.49 15.10
C VAL A 53 -19.37 5.29 15.93
N HIS A 54 -20.17 4.85 16.90
CA HIS A 54 -19.85 3.70 17.73
C HIS A 54 -19.68 2.44 16.89
N CYS A 55 -20.63 2.17 15.98
CA CYS A 55 -20.58 1.02 15.07
C CYS A 55 -19.31 1.06 14.19
N ALA A 56 -18.99 2.23 13.62
CA ALA A 56 -17.81 2.40 12.79
C ALA A 56 -16.50 2.14 13.55
N LEU A 57 -16.39 2.63 14.79
CA LEU A 57 -15.22 2.43 15.65
C LEU A 57 -15.08 0.98 16.13
N GLU A 58 -16.18 0.31 16.42
CA GLU A 58 -16.17 -1.07 16.93
C GLU A 58 -15.91 -2.11 15.84
N THR A 59 -16.44 -1.88 14.64
CA THR A 59 -16.44 -2.87 13.55
C THR A 59 -15.52 -2.55 12.39
N GLY A 60 -14.98 -1.31 12.32
CA GLY A 60 -14.19 -0.85 11.17
C GLY A 60 -15.01 -0.61 9.90
N VAL A 61 -16.35 -0.59 9.99
CA VAL A 61 -17.21 -0.31 8.83
C VAL A 61 -17.14 1.16 8.43
N SER A 62 -17.29 1.42 7.14
CA SER A 62 -17.29 2.79 6.60
C SER A 62 -18.44 3.64 7.16
N LEU A 63 -18.10 4.73 7.86
CA LEU A 63 -19.08 5.71 8.32
C LEU A 63 -19.87 6.32 7.15
N LYS A 64 -19.20 6.55 6.01
CA LYS A 64 -19.85 7.02 4.79
C LYS A 64 -20.93 6.04 4.34
N TRP A 65 -20.57 4.75 4.26
CA TRP A 65 -21.54 3.71 3.89
C TRP A 65 -22.68 3.60 4.89
N LEU A 66 -22.41 3.64 6.19
CA LEU A 66 -23.46 3.65 7.21
C LEU A 66 -24.45 4.81 7.01
N MET A 67 -23.93 6.00 6.75
CA MET A 67 -24.73 7.23 6.63
C MET A 67 -25.52 7.30 5.31
N THR A 68 -24.88 6.93 4.19
CA THR A 68 -25.45 7.16 2.84
C THR A 68 -25.91 5.89 2.14
N GLY A 69 -25.34 4.73 2.48
CA GLY A 69 -25.48 3.49 1.73
C GLY A 69 -24.62 3.43 0.47
N GLU A 70 -23.77 4.44 0.23
CA GLU A 70 -22.92 4.54 -0.93
C GLU A 70 -21.45 4.26 -0.59
N GLY A 71 -20.73 3.65 -1.54
CA GLY A 71 -19.33 3.27 -1.38
C GLY A 71 -19.16 1.91 -0.70
N ASP A 72 -17.91 1.53 -0.42
CA ASP A 72 -17.60 0.24 0.18
C ASP A 72 -18.00 0.19 1.65
N LYS A 73 -18.60 -0.93 2.04
CA LYS A 73 -19.08 -1.20 3.40
C LYS A 73 -17.92 -1.26 4.40
N ASN A 74 -16.85 -1.94 4.02
CA ASN A 74 -15.68 -2.03 4.86
C ASN A 74 -14.76 -0.84 4.60
N LEU A 75 -14.26 -0.20 5.66
CA LEU A 75 -13.03 0.55 5.52
C LEU A 75 -11.92 -0.49 5.29
N SER A 76 -11.85 -1.03 4.07
CA SER A 76 -10.54 -1.34 3.59
C SER A 76 -9.76 -0.03 3.74
N VAL A 77 -8.60 -0.08 4.36
CA VAL A 77 -7.54 0.85 4.02
C VAL A 77 -7.23 0.47 2.58
N ASP A 78 -8.17 0.79 1.68
CA ASP A 78 -7.93 0.67 0.27
C ASP A 78 -6.82 1.68 0.00
N ALA A 79 -5.63 1.15 -0.05
CA ALA A 79 -4.72 1.70 -1.03
C ALA A 79 -5.60 1.97 -2.26
N PRO A 80 -5.73 3.23 -2.72
CA PRO A 80 -6.63 3.56 -3.81
C PRO A 80 -6.49 2.49 -4.87
N ALA A 81 -7.59 2.04 -5.51
CA ALA A 81 -7.60 0.93 -6.47
C ALA A 81 -6.55 1.06 -7.59
N SER A 82 -5.77 2.11 -7.55
CA SER A 82 -4.65 2.51 -8.41
C SER A 82 -3.30 2.55 -7.68
N SER A 83 -3.14 1.99 -6.46
CA SER A 83 -1.83 2.00 -5.78
C SER A 83 -1.02 0.75 -6.09
N ILE A 84 0.28 0.96 -6.21
CA ILE A 84 1.30 -0.09 -6.38
C ILE A 84 2.05 -0.21 -5.06
N GLU A 85 2.06 -1.41 -4.52
CA GLU A 85 2.79 -1.76 -3.31
C GLU A 85 4.14 -2.35 -3.67
N LEU A 86 5.23 -1.74 -3.20
CA LEU A 86 6.60 -2.22 -3.39
C LEU A 86 7.27 -2.43 -2.04
N SER A 87 7.86 -3.61 -1.84
CA SER A 87 8.68 -3.89 -0.65
C SER A 87 9.86 -2.93 -0.60
N LEU A 88 10.16 -2.41 0.60
CA LEU A 88 11.28 -1.50 0.85
C LEU A 88 12.38 -2.23 1.59
N PHE A 89 13.57 -2.22 1.02
CA PHE A 89 14.77 -2.75 1.61
C PHE A 89 15.77 -1.62 1.90
N GLU A 90 16.56 -1.79 2.94
CA GLU A 90 17.76 -0.98 3.21
C GLU A 90 18.98 -1.78 2.79
N LEU A 91 19.84 -1.14 2.00
CA LEU A 91 21.14 -1.70 1.59
C LEU A 91 22.21 -1.15 2.53
N SER A 92 22.76 -2.01 3.36
CA SER A 92 23.82 -1.66 4.30
C SER A 92 24.86 -2.78 4.35
N GLU A 93 26.12 -2.44 4.31
CA GLU A 93 27.27 -3.37 4.45
C GLU A 93 27.22 -4.60 3.52
N GLY A 94 26.60 -4.45 2.35
CA GLY A 94 26.49 -5.54 1.36
C GLY A 94 25.28 -6.46 1.58
N GLU A 95 24.38 -6.13 2.48
CA GLU A 95 23.16 -6.88 2.78
C GLU A 95 21.89 -6.06 2.51
N LEU A 96 20.82 -6.75 2.14
CA LEU A 96 19.47 -6.17 2.02
C LEU A 96 18.62 -6.59 3.21
N VAL A 97 18.15 -5.60 3.96
CA VAL A 97 17.23 -5.80 5.09
C VAL A 97 15.86 -5.25 4.70
N ASN A 98 14.81 -6.05 4.79
CA ASN A 98 13.45 -5.56 4.59
C ASN A 98 13.06 -4.65 5.75
N ILE A 99 12.72 -3.39 5.46
CA ILE A 99 12.34 -2.37 6.45
C ILE A 99 10.88 -1.92 6.32
N GLY A 100 10.12 -2.50 5.37
CA GLY A 100 8.70 -2.18 5.21
C GLY A 100 8.22 -2.22 3.76
N THR A 101 7.27 -1.36 3.47
CA THR A 101 6.60 -1.29 2.17
C THR A 101 6.29 0.16 1.84
N LEU A 102 6.41 0.53 0.57
CA LEU A 102 5.99 1.82 0.03
C LEU A 102 4.76 1.64 -0.86
N LEU A 103 3.83 2.58 -0.73
CA LEU A 103 2.64 2.68 -1.57
C LEU A 103 2.82 3.84 -2.53
N PHE A 104 2.70 3.57 -3.82
CA PHE A 104 2.78 4.57 -4.88
C PHE A 104 1.43 4.69 -5.58
N ASP A 105 1.07 5.91 -5.97
CA ASP A 105 0.00 6.08 -6.94
C ASP A 105 0.42 5.48 -8.27
N HIS A 106 -0.54 4.85 -8.98
CA HIS A 106 -0.34 4.25 -10.29
C HIS A 106 0.29 5.23 -11.31
N GLN A 107 -0.04 6.51 -11.22
CA GLN A 107 0.48 7.55 -12.11
C GLN A 107 1.93 7.95 -11.81
N PHE A 108 2.49 7.52 -10.67
CA PHE A 108 3.87 7.84 -10.33
C PHE A 108 4.87 7.22 -11.29
N PHE A 109 4.55 6.06 -11.85
CA PHE A 109 5.43 5.36 -12.79
C PHE A 109 4.96 5.56 -14.24
N ALA A 110 5.85 6.01 -15.11
CA ALA A 110 5.60 6.02 -16.57
C ALA A 110 5.40 4.58 -17.09
N LYS A 111 6.06 3.61 -16.47
CA LYS A 111 5.91 2.17 -16.70
C LYS A 111 6.06 1.44 -15.37
N HIS A 112 5.11 0.57 -15.04
CA HIS A 112 5.13 -0.18 -13.78
C HIS A 112 6.31 -1.15 -13.75
N PRO A 113 7.11 -1.17 -12.67
CA PRO A 113 8.20 -2.12 -12.53
C PRO A 113 7.66 -3.55 -12.37
N LYS A 114 8.14 -4.46 -13.18
CA LYS A 114 7.79 -5.88 -13.07
C LYS A 114 8.53 -6.50 -11.90
N ARG A 115 7.78 -7.13 -10.96
CA ARG A 115 8.33 -7.61 -9.69
C ARG A 115 9.22 -6.57 -9.04
N GLY A 116 8.67 -5.34 -8.90
CA GLY A 116 9.41 -4.21 -8.38
C GLY A 116 9.66 -4.30 -6.89
N CYS A 117 10.76 -3.71 -6.46
CA CYS A 117 11.01 -3.37 -5.06
C CYS A 117 11.74 -2.03 -4.98
N CYS A 118 11.78 -1.45 -3.77
CA CYS A 118 12.55 -0.26 -3.48
C CYS A 118 13.77 -0.62 -2.63
N VAL A 119 14.91 -0.01 -2.94
CA VAL A 119 16.14 -0.16 -2.16
C VAL A 119 16.62 1.22 -1.73
N LYS A 120 16.69 1.42 -0.42
CA LYS A 120 17.25 2.64 0.18
C LYS A 120 18.75 2.44 0.41
N SER A 121 19.54 3.39 -0.10
CA SER A 121 20.98 3.44 0.14
C SER A 121 21.39 4.92 0.22
N ASP A 122 22.10 5.28 1.25
CA ASP A 122 22.46 6.68 1.55
C ASP A 122 21.21 7.58 1.58
N ASN A 123 21.23 8.72 0.86
CA ASN A 123 20.10 9.66 0.75
C ASN A 123 19.18 9.38 -0.44
N SER A 124 19.25 8.18 -1.02
CA SER A 124 18.47 7.86 -2.23
C SER A 124 17.68 6.58 -2.06
N THR A 125 16.51 6.55 -2.71
CA THR A 125 15.68 5.36 -2.84
C THR A 125 15.63 4.97 -4.32
N TYR A 126 16.04 3.76 -4.61
CA TYR A 126 16.12 3.19 -5.95
C TYR A 126 14.93 2.27 -6.18
N VAL A 127 14.23 2.47 -7.28
CA VAL A 127 13.19 1.55 -7.73
C VAL A 127 13.83 0.51 -8.62
N ILE A 128 13.71 -0.76 -8.26
CA ILE A 128 14.35 -1.90 -8.90
C ILE A 128 13.29 -2.72 -9.65
N GLU A 129 13.54 -3.05 -10.90
CA GLU A 129 12.78 -4.01 -11.70
C GLU A 129 13.56 -5.33 -11.77
N GLN A 130 13.04 -6.41 -11.16
CA GLN A 130 13.74 -7.69 -11.06
C GLN A 130 13.68 -8.51 -12.35
N GLU A 131 12.61 -8.36 -13.14
CA GLU A 131 12.44 -9.06 -14.42
C GLU A 131 12.96 -8.23 -15.59
N SER A 132 14.23 -7.85 -15.55
CA SER A 132 14.89 -7.11 -16.63
C SER A 132 15.97 -7.95 -17.30
N SER A 133 16.03 -7.88 -18.63
CA SER A 133 17.16 -8.46 -19.38
C SER A 133 18.40 -7.62 -19.13
N LEU A 134 19.54 -8.25 -18.97
CA LEU A 134 20.82 -7.60 -18.75
C LEU A 134 21.14 -6.62 -19.90
N SER A 135 21.42 -5.38 -19.55
CA SER A 135 21.71 -4.28 -20.47
C SER A 135 22.48 -3.19 -19.72
N ASP A 136 23.02 -2.24 -20.47
CA ASP A 136 23.72 -1.09 -19.88
C ASP A 136 22.82 -0.29 -18.91
N GLY A 137 23.42 0.14 -17.81
CA GLY A 137 22.76 0.97 -16.80
C GLY A 137 23.09 0.58 -15.37
N LEU A 138 22.35 1.18 -14.43
CA LEU A 138 22.51 0.95 -13.00
C LEU A 138 21.72 -0.30 -12.56
N TRP A 139 22.39 -1.18 -11.85
CA TRP A 139 21.86 -2.46 -11.42
C TRP A 139 22.12 -2.72 -9.95
N LEU A 140 21.22 -3.43 -9.31
CA LEU A 140 21.45 -4.10 -8.05
C LEU A 140 22.07 -5.47 -8.37
N VAL A 141 23.26 -5.73 -7.84
CA VAL A 141 24.02 -6.94 -8.11
C VAL A 141 24.50 -7.59 -6.83
N ASP A 142 24.66 -8.91 -6.88
CA ASP A 142 25.34 -9.70 -5.86
C ASP A 142 26.67 -10.16 -6.44
N ILE A 143 27.76 -9.78 -5.79
CA ILE A 143 29.14 -10.12 -6.14
C ILE A 143 29.70 -10.92 -4.96
N GLU A 144 29.82 -12.23 -5.12
CA GLU A 144 30.35 -13.15 -4.10
C GLU A 144 29.66 -13.01 -2.72
N GLY A 145 28.34 -12.77 -2.71
CA GLY A 145 27.54 -12.62 -1.50
C GLY A 145 27.41 -11.17 -1.01
N ALA A 146 28.13 -10.21 -1.60
CA ALA A 146 28.01 -8.81 -1.28
C ALA A 146 27.08 -8.09 -2.27
N ILE A 147 25.94 -7.59 -1.78
CA ILE A 147 24.97 -6.86 -2.59
C ILE A 147 25.40 -5.39 -2.70
N SER A 148 25.31 -4.82 -3.91
CA SER A 148 25.66 -3.44 -4.15
C SER A 148 25.02 -2.88 -5.42
N LEU A 149 24.92 -1.58 -5.52
CA LEU A 149 24.52 -0.87 -6.74
C LEU A 149 25.76 -0.66 -7.62
N ARG A 150 25.68 -1.10 -8.88
CA ARG A 150 26.79 -1.00 -9.85
C ARG A 150 26.27 -0.55 -11.20
N GLU A 151 27.06 0.24 -11.88
CA GLU A 151 26.83 0.57 -13.28
C GLU A 151 27.44 -0.55 -14.16
N LEU A 152 26.61 -1.18 -14.94
CA LEU A 152 27.00 -2.29 -15.82
C LEU A 152 26.99 -1.80 -17.26
N THR A 153 28.04 -2.19 -18.02
CA THR A 153 28.09 -2.05 -19.48
C THR A 153 28.35 -3.43 -20.07
N VAL A 154 27.50 -3.85 -20.98
CA VAL A 154 27.63 -5.16 -21.65
C VAL A 154 28.68 -5.09 -22.76
N LEU A 155 29.69 -5.95 -22.66
CA LEU A 155 30.78 -6.04 -23.62
C LEU A 155 30.64 -7.27 -24.52
N PRO A 156 31.23 -7.26 -25.73
CA PRO A 156 31.30 -8.44 -26.57
C PRO A 156 31.95 -9.63 -25.88
N GLY A 157 31.54 -10.86 -26.24
CA GLY A 157 32.10 -12.07 -25.67
C GLY A 157 31.57 -12.46 -24.30
N LYS A 158 30.31 -12.07 -23.98
CA LYS A 158 29.66 -12.34 -22.68
C LYS A 158 30.44 -11.77 -21.49
N ARG A 159 30.90 -10.54 -21.63
CA ARG A 159 31.63 -9.81 -20.58
C ARG A 159 30.85 -8.60 -20.11
N LEU A 160 31.15 -8.16 -18.92
CA LEU A 160 30.63 -6.95 -18.30
C LEU A 160 31.77 -6.04 -17.88
N HIS A 161 31.63 -4.76 -18.12
CA HIS A 161 32.36 -3.74 -17.39
C HIS A 161 31.50 -3.30 -16.20
N VAL A 162 32.06 -3.37 -15.00
CA VAL A 162 31.38 -3.06 -13.73
C VAL A 162 32.03 -1.83 -13.11
N ALA A 163 31.26 -0.76 -12.99
CA ALA A 163 31.68 0.51 -12.40
C ALA A 163 30.80 0.89 -11.19
N GLY A 164 31.05 2.05 -10.59
CA GLY A 164 30.29 2.54 -9.40
C GLY A 164 30.82 2.00 -8.07
N GLY A 165 31.94 1.29 -8.06
CA GLY A 165 32.71 0.95 -6.87
C GLY A 165 33.99 1.76 -6.75
N LYS A 166 34.87 1.43 -5.79
CA LYS A 166 36.17 2.09 -5.62
C LYS A 166 37.07 1.93 -6.86
N VAL A 167 37.00 0.78 -7.50
CA VAL A 167 37.77 0.46 -8.71
C VAL A 167 36.84 -0.25 -9.69
N PRO A 168 36.76 0.21 -10.95
CA PRO A 168 36.03 -0.52 -11.99
C PRO A 168 36.82 -1.79 -12.37
N PHE A 169 36.10 -2.82 -12.80
CA PHE A 169 36.67 -4.09 -13.26
C PHE A 169 35.84 -4.69 -14.39
N GLU A 170 36.37 -5.71 -15.04
CA GLU A 170 35.67 -6.50 -16.04
C GLU A 170 35.56 -7.96 -15.59
N CYS A 171 34.43 -8.58 -15.88
CA CYS A 171 34.17 -9.98 -15.56
C CYS A 171 33.28 -10.64 -16.61
N GLY A 172 33.06 -11.95 -16.53
CA GLY A 172 32.05 -12.63 -17.28
C GLY A 172 30.63 -12.32 -16.77
N ILE A 173 29.63 -12.50 -17.60
CA ILE A 173 28.22 -12.27 -17.19
C ILE A 173 27.75 -13.24 -16.10
N ASP A 174 28.40 -14.39 -16.00
CA ASP A 174 28.09 -15.45 -15.02
C ASP A 174 28.86 -15.30 -13.70
N ASP A 175 29.81 -14.35 -13.63
CA ASP A 175 30.64 -14.09 -12.43
C ASP A 175 29.92 -13.22 -11.41
N ILE A 176 28.85 -12.54 -11.79
CA ILE A 176 28.01 -11.74 -10.91
C ILE A 176 26.53 -12.10 -11.08
N LYS A 177 25.76 -11.97 -10.02
CA LYS A 177 24.33 -12.19 -10.08
C LYS A 177 23.59 -10.87 -10.15
N SER A 178 22.90 -10.61 -11.27
CA SER A 178 22.01 -9.44 -11.38
C SER A 178 20.72 -9.70 -10.61
N LEU A 179 20.43 -8.85 -9.62
CA LEU A 179 19.20 -8.93 -8.79
C LEU A 179 18.07 -8.08 -9.35
N GLY A 180 18.40 -7.03 -10.13
CA GLY A 180 17.42 -6.22 -10.81
C GLY A 180 18.02 -4.92 -11.34
N ARG A 181 17.33 -4.33 -12.32
CA ARG A 181 17.71 -3.05 -12.95
C ARG A 181 17.09 -1.88 -12.18
N VAL A 182 17.85 -0.82 -11.98
CA VAL A 182 17.31 0.46 -11.49
C VAL A 182 16.51 1.12 -12.60
N VAL A 183 15.23 1.38 -12.35
CA VAL A 183 14.29 2.02 -13.29
C VAL A 183 13.81 3.39 -12.81
N GLY A 184 14.12 3.75 -11.57
CA GLY A 184 13.82 5.06 -11.00
C GLY A 184 14.70 5.35 -9.79
N ILE A 185 14.97 6.62 -9.54
CA ILE A 185 15.76 7.10 -8.39
C ILE A 185 15.01 8.29 -7.80
N TYR A 186 14.75 8.23 -6.51
CA TYR A 186 14.33 9.37 -5.70
C TYR A 186 15.51 9.78 -4.82
N SER A 187 15.91 11.03 -4.88
CA SER A 187 16.98 11.59 -4.05
C SER A 187 16.47 12.81 -3.29
N GLU A 188 16.74 12.86 -2.01
CA GLU A 188 16.47 14.03 -1.20
C GLU A 188 17.53 15.12 -1.50
N VAL A 189 17.07 16.33 -1.77
CA VAL A 189 17.92 17.50 -1.98
C VAL A 189 17.84 18.35 -0.71
N ASN A 190 18.98 18.46 -0.02
CA ASN A 190 19.13 19.33 1.18
C ASN A 190 19.48 20.75 0.78
#